data_096ab5a30e43dcf05e4ee0145da772fa
#
_entry.id   096ab5a30e43dcf05e4ee0145da772fa
#
_cell.length_a   1.000
_cell.length_b   1.000
_cell.length_c   1.000
_cell.angle_alpha   90.00
_cell.angle_beta   90.00
_cell.angle_gamma   90.00
#
_symmetry.space_group_name_H-M   'P 1'
#
loop_
_entity.id
_entity.type
_entity.pdbx_description
1 polymer ?
#
loop_
_entity_poly.entity_id
_entity_poly.type
_entity_poly.pdbx_seq_one_letter_code
_entity_poly.pdbx_strand_id
1 'polypeptide(L)'
;VRGQRSLTALALIGAALQPAALAEIPSIAASSLPAAPPPVGLPLLQAQVSCPALQQRVRAVVGGEQAVWSVSIADGRGRLLADVNGTRPRVPASNQKLISSAIALDRLGPDYRLSTRLWRQPDGSLRITGEGDPDLDITQLRRFATLALGSGNGRILLVEEPPQRWWPQGWEWGDRYEAYGAPITRLALTSNALDMAVPNPPSRLQRLLSQELKRQGGSAAITLVSAASAQSEAAELLHEERSVGMHGLLSLANTDSHNFTAEVLLRQGVGSWDL
;
A
#
# COMPACT_ATOMS: atom_id res chain seq x y z
N VAL A 1 -55.48 44.82 33.94
CA VAL A 1 -54.55 43.90 34.57
C VAL A 1 -53.47 43.60 33.53
N ARG A 2 -52.32 44.29 33.66
CA ARG A 2 -51.15 44.11 32.73
C ARG A 2 -50.18 43.09 33.32
N GLY A 3 -49.91 42.01 32.60
CA GLY A 3 -48.88 41.05 32.93
C GLY A 3 -47.54 41.41 32.28
N GLN A 4 -46.55 41.71 33.09
CA GLN A 4 -45.16 41.87 32.64
C GLN A 4 -44.54 40.51 32.30
N ARG A 5 -43.99 40.39 31.08
CA ARG A 5 -43.14 39.28 30.69
C ARG A 5 -41.67 39.67 30.88
N SER A 6 -41.03 39.00 31.79
CA SER A 6 -39.57 39.07 32.01
C SER A 6 -38.86 38.38 30.83
N LEU A 7 -37.99 39.12 30.15
CA LEU A 7 -37.03 38.60 29.19
C LEU A 7 -35.76 38.19 29.94
N THR A 8 -35.52 36.91 30.04
CA THR A 8 -34.23 36.36 30.54
C THR A 8 -33.28 36.34 29.35
N ALA A 9 -32.23 37.18 29.45
CA ALA A 9 -31.15 37.18 28.47
C ALA A 9 -30.26 35.94 28.68
N LEU A 10 -30.17 35.09 27.67
CA LEU A 10 -29.22 33.96 27.63
C LEU A 10 -27.87 34.52 27.14
N ALA A 11 -26.88 34.58 28.01
CA ALA A 11 -25.51 34.91 27.67
C ALA A 11 -24.88 33.67 27.01
N LEU A 12 -24.63 33.73 25.70
CA LEU A 12 -23.80 32.76 24.97
C LEU A 12 -22.33 32.99 25.34
N ILE A 13 -21.77 32.10 26.12
CA ILE A 13 -20.32 32.03 26.36
C ILE A 13 -19.71 31.35 25.11
N GLY A 14 -19.15 32.18 24.23
CA GLY A 14 -18.33 31.71 23.13
C GLY A 14 -17.01 31.15 23.66
N ALA A 15 -16.89 29.84 23.77
CA ALA A 15 -15.61 29.19 23.96
C ALA A 15 -14.81 29.29 22.65
N ALA A 16 -13.81 30.15 22.64
CA ALA A 16 -12.83 30.21 21.55
C ALA A 16 -12.04 28.88 21.57
N LEU A 17 -12.30 28.03 20.59
CA LEU A 17 -11.46 26.89 20.29
C LEU A 17 -10.10 27.44 19.78
N GLN A 18 -9.10 27.42 20.67
CA GLN A 18 -7.72 27.62 20.25
C GLN A 18 -7.34 26.46 19.32
N PRO A 19 -6.72 26.72 18.15
CA PRO A 19 -6.18 25.65 17.33
C PRO A 19 -5.13 24.93 18.17
N ALA A 20 -5.31 23.63 18.35
CA ALA A 20 -4.29 22.77 18.93
C ALA A 20 -3.01 22.97 18.10
N ALA A 21 -1.95 23.43 18.76
CA ALA A 21 -0.63 23.49 18.14
C ALA A 21 -0.32 22.06 17.67
N LEU A 22 -0.17 21.91 16.35
CA LEU A 22 0.40 20.70 15.77
C LEU A 22 1.76 20.54 16.44
N ALA A 23 1.89 19.56 17.32
CA ALA A 23 3.18 19.17 17.84
C ALA A 23 4.05 18.84 16.65
N GLU A 24 5.10 19.63 16.43
CA GLU A 24 6.14 19.31 15.45
C GLU A 24 6.64 17.91 15.81
N ILE A 25 6.35 16.96 14.91
CA ILE A 25 6.96 15.63 14.98
C ILE A 25 8.45 15.91 14.88
N PRO A 26 9.27 15.61 15.91
CA PRO A 26 10.70 15.85 15.83
C PRO A 26 11.18 15.11 14.59
N SER A 27 11.76 15.86 13.66
CA SER A 27 12.50 15.30 12.53
C SER A 27 13.53 14.36 13.15
N ILE A 28 13.27 13.06 13.09
CA ILE A 28 14.29 12.06 13.41
C ILE A 28 15.34 12.32 12.34
N ALA A 29 16.39 13.05 12.75
CA ALA A 29 17.59 13.16 11.92
C ALA A 29 17.87 11.75 11.44
N ALA A 30 18.09 11.59 10.14
CA ALA A 30 18.45 10.31 9.55
C ALA A 30 19.71 9.81 10.26
N SER A 31 19.51 9.21 11.43
CA SER A 31 20.53 8.41 12.08
C SER A 31 20.86 7.38 11.02
N SER A 32 22.09 7.46 10.50
CA SER A 32 22.63 6.41 9.67
C SER A 32 22.30 5.09 10.37
N LEU A 33 21.32 4.37 9.82
CA LEU A 33 21.10 3.00 10.26
C LEU A 33 22.46 2.33 10.24
N PRO A 34 22.88 1.67 11.33
CA PRO A 34 24.13 0.95 11.32
C PRO A 34 24.09 0.04 10.09
N ALA A 35 25.19 0.05 9.31
CA ALA A 35 25.29 -0.80 8.13
C ALA A 35 24.79 -2.19 8.50
N ALA A 36 23.84 -2.72 7.70
CA ALA A 36 23.30 -4.05 7.96
C ALA A 36 24.49 -4.99 8.15
N PRO A 37 24.53 -5.78 9.24
CA PRO A 37 25.60 -6.73 9.41
C PRO A 37 25.63 -7.62 8.16
N PRO A 38 26.83 -8.03 7.68
CA PRO A 38 26.93 -8.90 6.52
C PRO A 38 25.98 -10.08 6.75
N PRO A 39 25.32 -10.62 5.70
CA PRO A 39 24.41 -11.74 5.86
C PRO A 39 25.18 -12.89 6.51
N VAL A 40 25.01 -13.02 7.79
CA VAL A 40 25.44 -14.21 8.53
C VAL A 40 24.59 -15.31 7.93
N GLY A 41 25.23 -16.34 7.38
CA GLY A 41 24.50 -17.49 6.83
C GLY A 41 23.40 -17.86 7.83
N LEU A 42 22.17 -18.00 7.36
CA LEU A 42 20.96 -18.14 8.18
C LEU A 42 21.30 -19.06 9.36
N PRO A 43 21.17 -18.59 10.61
CA PRO A 43 21.44 -19.44 11.74
C PRO A 43 20.42 -20.58 11.68
N LEU A 44 20.89 -21.77 11.32
CA LEU A 44 20.09 -22.97 11.47
C LEU A 44 19.72 -23.03 12.96
N LEU A 45 18.40 -22.92 13.25
CA LEU A 45 17.92 -23.07 14.60
C LEU A 45 18.46 -24.41 15.15
N GLN A 46 19.29 -24.34 16.19
CA GLN A 46 19.80 -25.53 16.82
C GLN A 46 18.62 -26.31 17.38
N ALA A 47 18.50 -27.58 17.04
CA ALA A 47 17.37 -28.43 17.39
C ALA A 47 17.18 -28.62 18.91
N GLN A 48 18.17 -28.28 19.72
CA GLN A 48 18.13 -28.48 21.18
C GLN A 48 17.89 -27.17 21.93
N VAL A 49 16.90 -27.20 22.79
CA VAL A 49 16.64 -26.13 23.76
C VAL A 49 17.83 -26.02 24.73
N SER A 50 18.42 -24.84 24.79
CA SER A 50 19.62 -24.56 25.58
C SER A 50 19.37 -23.92 26.94
N CYS A 51 18.14 -23.49 27.27
CA CYS A 51 17.80 -22.84 28.53
C CYS A 51 16.58 -23.52 29.21
N PRO A 52 16.79 -24.58 30.02
CA PRO A 52 15.70 -25.30 30.67
C PRO A 52 14.78 -24.44 31.55
N ALA A 53 15.34 -23.45 32.24
CA ALA A 53 14.57 -22.55 33.09
C ALA A 53 13.60 -21.69 32.27
N LEU A 54 14.02 -21.14 31.11
CA LEU A 54 13.17 -20.40 30.20
C LEU A 54 12.11 -21.32 29.56
N GLN A 55 12.53 -22.53 29.16
CA GLN A 55 11.63 -23.53 28.63
C GLN A 55 10.47 -23.87 29.60
N GLN A 56 10.80 -24.04 30.89
CA GLN A 56 9.78 -24.31 31.91
C GLN A 56 8.83 -23.11 32.09
N ARG A 57 9.37 -21.87 32.07
CA ARG A 57 8.55 -20.66 32.16
C ARG A 57 7.61 -20.52 30.97
N VAL A 58 8.09 -20.75 29.74
CA VAL A 58 7.27 -20.69 28.52
C VAL A 58 6.15 -21.73 28.59
N ARG A 59 6.46 -22.97 28.98
CA ARG A 59 5.45 -24.03 29.16
C ARG A 59 4.41 -23.66 30.22
N ALA A 60 4.84 -23.06 31.33
CA ALA A 60 3.92 -22.62 32.39
C ALA A 60 2.98 -21.49 31.91
N VAL A 61 3.49 -20.54 31.13
CA VAL A 61 2.68 -19.45 30.56
C VAL A 61 1.69 -19.98 29.53
N VAL A 62 2.11 -20.85 28.64
CA VAL A 62 1.25 -21.47 27.61
C VAL A 62 0.22 -22.38 28.25
N GLY A 63 0.57 -23.04 29.36
CA GLY A 63 -0.36 -23.86 30.16
C GLY A 63 -1.12 -24.91 29.36
N GLY A 64 -2.42 -24.94 29.53
CA GLY A 64 -3.32 -25.89 28.80
C GLY A 64 -3.52 -25.57 27.33
N GLU A 65 -3.10 -24.41 26.84
CA GLU A 65 -3.32 -23.95 25.47
C GLU A 65 -2.20 -24.37 24.49
N GLN A 66 -1.36 -25.33 24.86
CA GLN A 66 -0.23 -25.77 24.03
C GLN A 66 -0.65 -26.21 22.60
N ALA A 67 -1.89 -26.66 22.42
CA ALA A 67 -2.39 -27.06 21.10
C ALA A 67 -2.50 -25.87 20.12
N VAL A 68 -2.77 -24.67 20.62
CA VAL A 68 -3.03 -23.47 19.81
C VAL A 68 -1.81 -22.52 19.71
N TRP A 69 -0.83 -22.66 20.59
CA TRP A 69 0.39 -21.84 20.58
C TRP A 69 1.56 -22.51 19.89
N SER A 70 2.36 -21.71 19.21
CA SER A 70 3.73 -22.04 18.82
C SER A 70 4.64 -20.90 19.30
N VAL A 71 5.67 -21.23 20.06
CA VAL A 71 6.62 -20.26 20.64
C VAL A 71 8.01 -20.78 20.42
N SER A 72 8.86 -20.00 19.75
CA SER A 72 10.29 -20.28 19.63
C SER A 72 11.05 -19.02 20.08
N ILE A 73 11.97 -19.18 21.01
CA ILE A 73 12.82 -18.10 21.50
C ILE A 73 14.26 -18.49 21.25
N ALA A 74 14.98 -17.66 20.51
CA ALA A 74 16.38 -17.82 20.21
C ALA A 74 17.17 -16.59 20.63
N ASP A 75 18.48 -16.76 20.85
CA ASP A 75 19.39 -15.63 21.03
C ASP A 75 19.83 -15.04 19.69
N GLY A 76 20.57 -13.92 19.71
CA GLY A 76 21.10 -13.27 18.51
C GLY A 76 22.07 -14.10 17.67
N ARG A 77 22.46 -15.28 18.16
CA ARG A 77 23.31 -16.26 17.45
C ARG A 77 22.52 -17.45 16.92
N GLY A 78 21.19 -17.42 17.02
CA GLY A 78 20.29 -18.47 16.56
C GLY A 78 20.24 -19.71 17.48
N ARG A 79 20.80 -19.66 18.69
CA ARG A 79 20.62 -20.75 19.66
C ARG A 79 19.20 -20.75 20.19
N LEU A 80 18.53 -21.88 20.09
CA LEU A 80 17.19 -22.06 20.61
C LEU A 80 17.21 -22.11 22.13
N LEU A 81 16.61 -21.12 22.78
CA LEU A 81 16.56 -21.00 24.25
C LEU A 81 15.33 -21.71 24.83
N ALA A 82 14.19 -21.58 24.15
CA ALA A 82 12.94 -22.25 24.48
C ALA A 82 12.12 -22.52 23.24
N ASP A 83 11.36 -23.61 23.23
CA ASP A 83 10.48 -23.99 22.13
C ASP A 83 9.23 -24.72 22.60
N VAL A 84 8.08 -24.32 22.07
CA VAL A 84 6.81 -25.03 22.18
C VAL A 84 6.20 -25.05 20.79
N ASN A 85 6.16 -26.20 20.15
CA ASN A 85 5.57 -26.40 18.83
C ASN A 85 6.14 -25.47 17.73
N GLY A 86 7.42 -25.05 17.82
CA GLY A 86 8.02 -24.10 16.87
C GLY A 86 8.08 -24.61 15.45
N THR A 87 8.10 -25.93 15.25
CA THR A 87 8.08 -26.56 13.91
C THR A 87 6.68 -26.85 13.39
N ARG A 88 5.64 -26.59 14.21
CA ARG A 88 4.26 -26.84 13.79
C ARG A 88 3.81 -25.75 12.80
N PRO A 89 3.34 -26.13 11.60
CA PRO A 89 2.82 -25.16 10.63
C PRO A 89 1.63 -24.36 11.24
N ARG A 90 1.65 -23.05 11.00
CA ARG A 90 0.61 -22.12 11.42
C ARG A 90 0.24 -21.22 10.25
N VAL A 91 -1.02 -20.78 10.22
CA VAL A 91 -1.44 -19.73 9.29
C VAL A 91 -0.80 -18.42 9.73
N PRO A 92 0.04 -17.80 8.88
CA PRO A 92 0.80 -16.60 9.27
C PRO A 92 -0.07 -15.34 9.35
N ALA A 93 -1.23 -15.34 8.70
CA ALA A 93 -2.05 -14.16 8.51
C ALA A 93 -1.19 -12.94 8.06
N SER A 94 -1.39 -11.75 8.63
CA SER A 94 -0.62 -10.56 8.25
C SER A 94 0.89 -10.64 8.55
N ASN A 95 1.37 -11.63 9.30
CA ASN A 95 2.82 -11.86 9.42
C ASN A 95 3.47 -12.19 8.07
N GLN A 96 2.70 -12.68 7.09
CA GLN A 96 3.18 -12.86 5.71
C GLN A 96 3.76 -11.58 5.12
N LYS A 97 3.25 -10.42 5.51
CA LYS A 97 3.72 -9.12 5.05
C LYS A 97 5.18 -8.81 5.41
N LEU A 98 5.69 -9.39 6.49
CA LEU A 98 7.10 -9.25 6.85
C LEU A 98 8.02 -9.85 5.76
N ILE A 99 7.61 -10.98 5.18
CA ILE A 99 8.35 -11.63 4.09
C ILE A 99 8.24 -10.79 2.82
N SER A 100 7.03 -10.35 2.44
CA SER A 100 6.82 -9.49 1.27
C SER A 100 7.60 -8.19 1.39
N SER A 101 7.63 -7.59 2.59
CA SER A 101 8.38 -6.36 2.89
C SER A 101 9.89 -6.58 2.79
N ALA A 102 10.39 -7.71 3.31
CA ALA A 102 11.80 -8.05 3.22
C ALA A 102 12.26 -8.24 1.77
N ILE A 103 11.46 -8.94 0.94
CA ILE A 103 11.72 -9.12 -0.49
C ILE A 103 11.74 -7.77 -1.20
N ALA A 104 10.73 -6.91 -0.94
CA ALA A 104 10.65 -5.60 -1.56
C ALA A 104 11.86 -4.73 -1.20
N LEU A 105 12.24 -4.68 0.08
CA LEU A 105 13.39 -3.88 0.53
C LEU A 105 14.72 -4.41 -0.04
N ASP A 106 14.90 -5.71 -0.09
CA ASP A 106 16.10 -6.36 -0.65
C ASP A 106 16.25 -6.10 -2.16
N ARG A 107 15.14 -6.20 -2.91
CA ARG A 107 15.16 -6.13 -4.37
C ARG A 107 15.07 -4.74 -4.93
N LEU A 108 14.31 -3.85 -4.29
CA LEU A 108 14.03 -2.51 -4.77
C LEU A 108 14.89 -1.44 -4.08
N GLY A 109 15.35 -1.71 -2.87
CA GLY A 109 16.15 -0.78 -2.08
C GLY A 109 15.33 0.25 -1.29
N PRO A 110 16.00 0.97 -0.34
CA PRO A 110 15.34 1.89 0.59
C PRO A 110 14.81 3.18 -0.07
N ASP A 111 15.36 3.57 -1.20
CA ASP A 111 15.01 4.82 -1.90
C ASP A 111 13.91 4.63 -2.95
N TYR A 112 13.43 3.40 -3.13
CA TYR A 112 12.42 3.08 -4.11
C TYR A 112 11.10 3.81 -3.84
N ARG A 113 10.45 4.22 -4.94
CA ARG A 113 9.12 4.82 -4.97
C ARG A 113 8.34 4.23 -6.12
N LEU A 114 7.06 3.98 -5.91
CA LEU A 114 6.16 3.64 -6.99
C LEU A 114 5.90 4.86 -7.86
N SER A 115 5.73 4.65 -9.15
CA SER A 115 5.52 5.73 -10.11
C SER A 115 4.26 5.54 -10.94
N THR A 116 3.58 6.65 -11.21
CA THR A 116 2.54 6.74 -12.23
C THR A 116 2.99 7.76 -13.27
N ARG A 117 3.09 7.35 -14.53
CA ARG A 117 3.73 8.13 -15.59
C ARG A 117 2.79 8.41 -16.74
N LEU A 118 2.89 9.62 -17.29
CA LEU A 118 2.25 10.05 -18.53
C LEU A 118 3.28 10.13 -19.64
N TRP A 119 3.03 9.40 -20.72
CA TRP A 119 3.90 9.33 -21.88
C TRP A 119 3.18 9.87 -23.12
N ARG A 120 3.90 10.56 -24.01
CA ARG A 120 3.46 10.85 -25.37
C ARG A 120 4.05 9.81 -26.31
N GLN A 121 3.17 9.11 -27.04
CA GLN A 121 3.58 8.16 -28.06
C GLN A 121 3.95 8.88 -29.37
N PRO A 122 4.72 8.25 -30.29
CA PRO A 122 5.07 8.85 -31.56
C PRO A 122 3.89 9.25 -32.44
N ASP A 123 2.75 8.56 -32.30
CA ASP A 123 1.50 8.87 -33.00
C ASP A 123 0.71 10.03 -32.37
N GLY A 124 1.26 10.67 -31.32
CA GLY A 124 0.62 11.74 -30.57
C GLY A 124 -0.42 11.27 -29.54
N SER A 125 -0.72 9.98 -29.43
CA SER A 125 -1.55 9.48 -28.34
C SER A 125 -0.81 9.55 -27.01
N LEU A 126 -1.56 9.61 -25.92
CA LEU A 126 -1.02 9.58 -24.56
C LEU A 126 -1.16 8.19 -23.96
N ARG A 127 -0.22 7.82 -23.09
CA ARG A 127 -0.22 6.55 -22.39
C ARG A 127 0.04 6.80 -20.90
N ILE A 128 -0.84 6.29 -20.06
CA ILE A 128 -0.66 6.33 -18.60
C ILE A 128 -0.29 4.93 -18.12
N THR A 129 0.86 4.83 -17.46
CA THR A 129 1.37 3.61 -16.83
C THR A 129 1.46 3.79 -15.33
N GLY A 130 1.24 2.74 -14.55
CA GLY A 130 1.34 2.76 -13.10
C GLY A 130 2.06 1.54 -12.55
N GLU A 131 2.61 1.71 -11.37
CA GLU A 131 3.27 0.67 -10.60
C GLU A 131 2.44 0.24 -9.38
N GLY A 132 1.20 0.75 -9.24
CA GLY A 132 0.30 0.44 -8.14
C GLY A 132 0.47 1.36 -6.94
N ASP A 133 0.69 2.67 -7.15
CA ASP A 133 0.78 3.63 -6.06
C ASP A 133 -0.51 3.61 -5.22
N PRO A 134 -0.42 3.26 -3.91
CA PRO A 134 -1.60 3.19 -3.04
C PRO A 134 -2.23 4.55 -2.76
N ASP A 135 -1.45 5.62 -2.89
CA ASP A 135 -1.85 6.99 -2.57
C ASP A 135 -2.27 7.80 -3.79
N LEU A 136 -2.28 7.19 -4.98
CA LEU A 136 -2.78 7.86 -6.18
C LEU A 136 -4.22 8.34 -5.96
N ASP A 137 -4.46 9.65 -6.05
CA ASP A 137 -5.72 10.28 -5.75
C ASP A 137 -6.30 11.12 -6.91
N ILE A 138 -7.46 11.73 -6.67
CA ILE A 138 -8.14 12.58 -7.64
C ILE A 138 -7.33 13.85 -7.97
N THR A 139 -6.48 14.32 -7.07
CA THR A 139 -5.66 15.52 -7.28
C THR A 139 -4.58 15.25 -8.33
N GLN A 140 -3.92 14.10 -8.22
CA GLN A 140 -2.94 13.65 -9.21
C GLN A 140 -3.64 13.33 -10.55
N LEU A 141 -4.80 12.66 -10.51
CA LEU A 141 -5.59 12.40 -11.71
C LEU A 141 -5.98 13.70 -12.45
N ARG A 142 -6.29 14.76 -11.72
CA ARG A 142 -6.57 16.09 -12.29
C ARG A 142 -5.35 16.68 -12.99
N ARG A 143 -4.15 16.52 -12.42
CA ARG A 143 -2.89 16.95 -13.08
C ARG A 143 -2.67 16.19 -14.39
N PHE A 144 -2.87 14.87 -14.40
CA PHE A 144 -2.83 14.08 -15.63
C PHE A 144 -3.83 14.58 -16.68
N ALA A 145 -5.06 14.93 -16.28
CA ALA A 145 -6.06 15.48 -17.19
C ALA A 145 -5.62 16.81 -17.79
N THR A 146 -5.09 17.74 -16.97
CA THR A 146 -4.57 19.04 -17.42
C THR A 146 -3.46 18.87 -18.47
N LEU A 147 -2.49 18.03 -18.19
CA LEU A 147 -1.37 17.76 -19.10
C LEU A 147 -1.84 17.07 -20.39
N ALA A 148 -2.80 16.15 -20.28
CA ALA A 148 -3.34 15.45 -21.43
C ALA A 148 -4.02 16.38 -22.44
N LEU A 149 -4.73 17.40 -21.98
CA LEU A 149 -5.38 18.38 -22.86
C LEU A 149 -4.38 19.24 -23.64
N GLY A 150 -3.22 19.55 -23.04
CA GLY A 150 -2.19 20.36 -23.68
C GLY A 150 -1.20 19.58 -24.56
N SER A 151 -1.18 18.26 -24.49
CA SER A 151 -0.05 17.47 -25.02
C SER A 151 -0.42 16.35 -25.97
N GLY A 152 -1.68 15.92 -26.02
CA GLY A 152 -2.13 14.77 -26.79
C GLY A 152 -3.03 15.09 -27.99
N ASN A 153 -3.27 14.06 -28.80
CA ASN A 153 -4.18 14.09 -29.97
C ASN A 153 -5.63 13.70 -29.64
N GLY A 154 -6.03 13.77 -28.37
CA GLY A 154 -7.36 13.36 -27.91
C GLY A 154 -7.52 11.85 -27.66
N ARG A 155 -6.44 11.07 -27.64
CA ARG A 155 -6.45 9.63 -27.31
C ARG A 155 -5.60 9.37 -26.07
N ILE A 156 -6.14 8.63 -25.10
CA ILE A 156 -5.43 8.23 -23.87
C ILE A 156 -5.52 6.72 -23.72
N LEU A 157 -4.38 6.07 -23.55
CA LEU A 157 -4.26 4.64 -23.28
C LEU A 157 -3.96 4.45 -21.81
N LEU A 158 -4.83 3.75 -21.08
CA LEU A 158 -4.60 3.34 -19.70
C LEU A 158 -4.05 1.92 -19.69
N VAL A 159 -2.86 1.75 -19.16
CA VAL A 159 -2.17 0.46 -19.13
C VAL A 159 -2.53 -0.30 -17.87
N GLU A 160 -3.13 -1.48 -18.02
CA GLU A 160 -3.59 -2.24 -16.87
C GLU A 160 -3.40 -3.76 -17.07
N GLU A 161 -3.33 -4.47 -15.96
CA GLU A 161 -3.36 -5.93 -15.96
C GLU A 161 -4.78 -6.46 -16.22
N PRO A 162 -4.90 -7.64 -16.83
CA PRO A 162 -6.20 -8.26 -17.04
C PRO A 162 -6.85 -8.66 -15.71
N PRO A 163 -8.20 -8.71 -15.60
CA PRO A 163 -8.92 -8.99 -14.36
C PRO A 163 -8.49 -10.28 -13.65
N GLN A 164 -7.98 -11.25 -14.37
CA GLN A 164 -7.49 -12.53 -13.84
C GLN A 164 -6.29 -12.35 -12.90
N ARG A 165 -5.57 -11.23 -13.01
CA ARG A 165 -4.37 -10.92 -12.21
C ARG A 165 -4.64 -9.92 -11.07
N TRP A 166 -5.89 -9.44 -10.93
CA TRP A 166 -6.18 -8.43 -9.91
C TRP A 166 -6.15 -8.97 -8.48
N TRP A 167 -6.42 -10.26 -8.31
CA TRP A 167 -6.34 -10.91 -7.00
C TRP A 167 -5.31 -12.02 -7.02
N PRO A 168 -4.46 -12.10 -5.98
CA PRO A 168 -3.57 -13.24 -5.80
C PRO A 168 -4.37 -14.54 -5.73
N GLN A 169 -3.74 -15.61 -6.17
CA GLN A 169 -4.31 -16.94 -6.06
C GLN A 169 -4.57 -17.28 -4.57
N GLY A 170 -5.74 -17.79 -4.26
CA GLY A 170 -6.12 -18.16 -2.90
C GLY A 170 -6.82 -17.07 -2.10
N TRP A 171 -6.99 -15.85 -2.65
CA TRP A 171 -7.85 -14.86 -2.00
C TRP A 171 -9.33 -15.28 -2.07
N GLU A 172 -9.97 -15.29 -0.92
CA GLU A 172 -11.37 -15.69 -0.75
C GLU A 172 -12.31 -14.75 -1.52
N TRP A 173 -13.37 -15.31 -2.11
CA TRP A 173 -14.35 -14.52 -2.83
C TRP A 173 -15.04 -13.48 -1.96
N GLY A 174 -15.38 -13.85 -0.72
CA GLY A 174 -16.02 -12.95 0.24
C GLY A 174 -15.19 -11.72 0.53
N ASP A 175 -13.88 -11.89 0.68
CA ASP A 175 -12.94 -10.81 0.99
C ASP A 175 -12.80 -9.78 -0.14
N ARG A 176 -13.08 -10.16 -1.38
CA ARG A 176 -12.93 -9.29 -2.55
C ARG A 176 -13.92 -8.13 -2.60
N TYR A 177 -14.95 -8.15 -1.76
CA TYR A 177 -15.89 -7.04 -1.62
C TYR A 177 -15.47 -6.05 -0.53
N GLU A 178 -14.63 -6.50 0.39
CA GLU A 178 -14.14 -5.70 1.51
C GLU A 178 -12.99 -4.77 1.07
N ALA A 179 -12.81 -3.63 1.74
CA ALA A 179 -11.75 -2.70 1.43
C ALA A 179 -10.35 -3.35 1.48
N TYR A 180 -10.13 -4.25 2.43
CA TYR A 180 -8.87 -4.99 2.56
C TYR A 180 -8.64 -6.04 1.47
N GLY A 181 -9.70 -6.43 0.75
CA GLY A 181 -9.66 -7.36 -0.38
C GLY A 181 -9.74 -6.67 -1.74
N ALA A 182 -9.52 -5.35 -1.80
CA ALA A 182 -9.58 -4.57 -3.03
C ALA A 182 -8.66 -5.12 -4.13
N PRO A 183 -9.07 -5.07 -5.41
CA PRO A 183 -8.28 -5.60 -6.50
C PRO A 183 -6.96 -4.86 -6.67
N ILE A 184 -5.89 -5.60 -6.93
CA ILE A 184 -4.53 -5.09 -7.10
C ILE A 184 -4.33 -4.72 -8.57
N THR A 185 -4.31 -3.42 -8.86
CA THR A 185 -4.17 -2.88 -10.21
C THR A 185 -2.99 -1.92 -10.32
N ARG A 186 -2.49 -1.70 -11.53
CA ARG A 186 -1.37 -0.78 -11.78
C ARG A 186 -1.75 0.67 -11.59
N LEU A 187 -2.97 1.03 -11.95
CA LEU A 187 -3.52 2.39 -11.84
C LEU A 187 -4.59 2.42 -10.74
N ALA A 188 -4.15 2.30 -9.50
CA ALA A 188 -5.01 2.16 -8.34
C ALA A 188 -5.37 3.51 -7.74
N LEU A 189 -6.56 4.01 -8.01
CA LEU A 189 -7.04 5.24 -7.40
C LEU A 189 -7.55 4.96 -5.99
N THR A 190 -6.90 5.54 -4.96
CA THR A 190 -7.18 5.33 -3.53
C THR A 190 -7.11 3.83 -3.15
N SER A 191 -6.05 3.15 -3.56
CA SER A 191 -5.84 1.71 -3.34
C SER A 191 -7.02 0.83 -3.81
N ASN A 192 -7.83 1.32 -4.76
CA ASN A 192 -9.07 0.68 -5.23
C ASN A 192 -10.10 0.38 -4.14
N ALA A 193 -10.02 1.08 -3.03
CA ALA A 193 -10.95 0.98 -1.92
C ALA A 193 -11.53 2.36 -1.57
N LEU A 194 -12.77 2.33 -1.11
CA LEU A 194 -13.47 3.38 -0.41
C LEU A 194 -13.93 2.76 0.92
N ASP A 195 -15.21 2.82 1.26
CA ASP A 195 -15.75 2.02 2.38
C ASP A 195 -15.68 0.51 2.08
N MET A 196 -15.73 0.16 0.79
CA MET A 196 -15.62 -1.21 0.28
C MET A 196 -14.67 -1.24 -0.94
N ALA A 197 -14.30 -2.44 -1.37
CA ALA A 197 -13.55 -2.63 -2.61
C ALA A 197 -14.30 -2.07 -3.83
N VAL A 198 -13.55 -1.45 -4.73
CA VAL A 198 -14.07 -1.02 -6.04
C VAL A 198 -14.06 -2.21 -6.99
N PRO A 199 -15.21 -2.72 -7.44
CA PRO A 199 -15.25 -3.98 -8.21
C PRO A 199 -14.54 -3.89 -9.57
N ASN A 200 -14.52 -2.70 -10.19
CA ASN A 200 -13.86 -2.47 -11.47
C ASN A 200 -13.06 -1.16 -11.44
N PRO A 201 -11.84 -1.18 -10.88
CA PRO A 201 -11.00 0.02 -10.77
C PRO A 201 -10.70 0.70 -12.10
N PRO A 202 -10.35 -0.01 -13.20
CA PRO A 202 -10.06 0.64 -14.47
C PRO A 202 -11.26 1.41 -15.02
N SER A 203 -12.47 0.88 -14.92
CA SER A 203 -13.68 1.59 -15.34
C SER A 203 -13.97 2.82 -14.48
N ARG A 204 -13.69 2.74 -13.17
CA ARG A 204 -13.79 3.91 -12.27
C ARG A 204 -12.78 4.98 -12.66
N LEU A 205 -11.54 4.62 -12.88
CA LEU A 205 -10.46 5.52 -13.28
C LEU A 205 -10.79 6.20 -14.62
N GLN A 206 -11.19 5.42 -15.63
CA GLN A 206 -11.58 5.91 -16.96
C GLN A 206 -12.71 6.95 -16.85
N ARG A 207 -13.75 6.67 -16.06
CA ARG A 207 -14.86 7.60 -15.84
C ARG A 207 -14.40 8.88 -15.15
N LEU A 208 -13.60 8.77 -14.07
CA LEU A 208 -13.13 9.94 -13.33
C LEU A 208 -12.16 10.79 -14.16
N LEU A 209 -11.26 10.19 -14.91
CA LEU A 209 -10.38 10.91 -15.84
C LEU A 209 -11.20 11.64 -16.91
N SER A 210 -12.21 10.99 -17.49
CA SER A 210 -13.12 11.62 -18.45
C SER A 210 -13.89 12.82 -17.83
N GLN A 211 -14.29 12.71 -16.57
CA GLN A 211 -14.94 13.80 -15.85
C GLN A 211 -13.98 14.99 -15.62
N GLU A 212 -12.74 14.72 -15.23
CA GLU A 212 -11.75 15.79 -15.02
C GLU A 212 -11.38 16.49 -16.34
N LEU A 213 -11.25 15.75 -17.44
CA LEU A 213 -11.05 16.35 -18.77
C LEU A 213 -12.21 17.28 -19.14
N LYS A 214 -13.45 16.84 -18.95
CA LYS A 214 -14.65 17.65 -19.23
C LYS A 214 -14.74 18.90 -18.35
N ARG A 215 -14.39 18.79 -17.06
CA ARG A 215 -14.34 19.95 -16.14
C ARG A 215 -13.35 21.02 -16.59
N GLN A 216 -12.32 20.62 -17.31
CA GLN A 216 -11.29 21.50 -17.87
C GLN A 216 -11.59 21.93 -19.32
N GLY A 217 -12.79 21.67 -19.81
CA GLY A 217 -13.26 22.12 -21.13
C GLY A 217 -12.80 21.24 -22.30
N GLY A 218 -12.32 20.03 -22.05
CA GLY A 218 -11.85 19.14 -23.10
C GLY A 218 -12.42 17.73 -23.04
N SER A 219 -11.95 16.87 -23.93
CA SER A 219 -12.34 15.46 -23.98
C SER A 219 -11.23 14.62 -24.62
N ALA A 220 -11.20 13.34 -24.31
CA ALA A 220 -10.33 12.35 -24.96
C ALA A 220 -11.04 11.00 -25.05
N ALA A 221 -10.67 10.22 -26.08
CA ALA A 221 -11.03 8.81 -26.16
C ALA A 221 -10.08 8.02 -25.25
N ILE A 222 -10.61 7.47 -24.15
CA ILE A 222 -9.82 6.73 -23.17
C ILE A 222 -10.04 5.24 -23.38
N THR A 223 -8.96 4.49 -23.61
CA THR A 223 -8.98 3.05 -23.88
C THR A 223 -8.09 2.31 -22.89
N LEU A 224 -8.57 1.17 -22.38
CA LEU A 224 -7.74 0.24 -21.61
C LEU A 224 -6.90 -0.60 -22.57
N VAL A 225 -5.61 -0.73 -22.27
CA VAL A 225 -4.68 -1.57 -22.99
C VAL A 225 -3.94 -2.50 -22.04
N SER A 226 -3.57 -3.67 -22.53
CA SER A 226 -2.84 -4.66 -21.75
C SER A 226 -1.46 -4.14 -21.35
N ALA A 227 -1.05 -4.42 -20.11
CA ALA A 227 0.31 -4.17 -19.67
C ALA A 227 1.37 -4.94 -20.46
N ALA A 228 0.99 -6.05 -21.09
CA ALA A 228 1.86 -6.80 -21.98
C ALA A 228 2.10 -6.09 -23.33
N SER A 229 1.31 -5.05 -23.67
CA SER A 229 1.55 -4.27 -24.89
C SER A 229 2.80 -3.41 -24.72
N ALA A 230 3.76 -3.56 -25.63
CA ALA A 230 5.01 -2.82 -25.57
C ALA A 230 4.77 -1.31 -25.63
N GLN A 231 5.49 -0.56 -24.77
CA GLN A 231 5.63 0.88 -24.92
C GLN A 231 6.61 1.15 -26.05
N SER A 232 6.34 2.17 -26.87
CA SER A 232 7.32 2.59 -27.87
C SER A 232 8.58 3.11 -27.21
N GLU A 233 9.76 2.69 -27.66
CA GLU A 233 11.05 3.21 -27.22
C GLU A 233 11.20 4.73 -27.48
N ALA A 234 10.50 5.23 -28.51
CA ALA A 234 10.46 6.65 -28.86
C ALA A 234 9.40 7.45 -28.07
N ALA A 235 8.76 6.87 -27.05
CA ALA A 235 7.80 7.59 -26.23
C ALA A 235 8.50 8.62 -25.34
N GLU A 236 7.92 9.82 -25.27
CA GLU A 236 8.41 10.91 -24.43
C GLU A 236 7.72 10.91 -23.07
N LEU A 237 8.48 10.95 -21.99
CA LEU A 237 7.93 11.11 -20.64
C LEU A 237 7.51 12.58 -20.46
N LEU A 238 6.21 12.81 -20.29
CA LEU A 238 5.64 14.14 -20.04
C LEU A 238 5.55 14.47 -18.56
N HIS A 239 5.23 13.48 -17.73
CA HIS A 239 5.02 13.68 -16.30
C HIS A 239 5.15 12.38 -15.51
N GLU A 240 5.61 12.50 -14.27
CA GLU A 240 5.71 11.41 -13.32
C GLU A 240 5.20 11.87 -11.96
N GLU A 241 4.27 11.10 -11.40
CA GLU A 241 3.88 11.17 -9.99
C GLU A 241 4.58 10.03 -9.25
N ARG A 242 5.08 10.32 -8.06
CA ARG A 242 5.78 9.33 -7.22
C ARG A 242 5.10 9.17 -5.89
N SER A 243 4.99 7.94 -5.43
CA SER A 243 4.51 7.61 -4.09
C SER A 243 5.43 8.16 -2.99
N VAL A 244 5.02 7.98 -1.75
CA VAL A 244 5.94 8.02 -0.60
C VAL A 244 7.10 7.04 -0.81
N GLY A 245 8.23 7.26 -0.13
CA GLY A 245 9.39 6.35 -0.21
C GLY A 245 9.12 4.99 0.44
N MET A 246 10.05 4.04 0.25
CA MET A 246 9.97 2.67 0.77
C MET A 246 9.58 2.62 2.25
N HIS A 247 10.12 3.48 3.09
CA HIS A 247 9.76 3.54 4.52
C HIS A 247 8.25 3.76 4.73
N GLY A 248 7.63 4.72 4.00
CA GLY A 248 6.19 4.98 4.09
C GLY A 248 5.36 3.81 3.56
N LEU A 249 5.77 3.22 2.43
CA LEU A 249 5.12 2.04 1.86
C LEU A 249 5.18 0.83 2.81
N LEU A 250 6.33 0.60 3.47
CA LEU A 250 6.48 -0.45 4.47
C LEU A 250 5.66 -0.17 5.73
N SER A 251 5.52 1.09 6.12
CA SER A 251 4.63 1.48 7.23
C SER A 251 3.19 1.14 6.92
N LEU A 252 2.67 1.51 5.74
CA LEU A 252 1.33 1.11 5.29
C LEU A 252 1.16 -0.41 5.31
N ALA A 253 2.10 -1.15 4.75
CA ALA A 253 2.01 -2.61 4.66
C ALA A 253 2.01 -3.29 6.03
N ASN A 254 2.88 -2.87 6.96
CA ASN A 254 3.14 -3.59 8.20
C ASN A 254 2.41 -2.98 9.42
N THR A 255 2.36 -1.65 9.56
CA THR A 255 1.71 -0.99 10.70
C THR A 255 0.20 -0.96 10.52
N ASP A 256 -0.27 -0.54 9.33
CA ASP A 256 -1.70 -0.47 9.02
C ASP A 256 -2.23 -1.79 8.45
N SER A 257 -1.35 -2.77 8.29
CA SER A 257 -1.68 -4.09 7.73
C SER A 257 -2.34 -4.01 6.33
N HIS A 258 -1.94 -3.02 5.52
CA HIS A 258 -2.56 -2.71 4.24
C HIS A 258 -2.22 -3.77 3.17
N ASN A 259 -3.19 -4.60 2.83
CA ASN A 259 -3.00 -5.73 1.91
C ASN A 259 -2.59 -5.27 0.51
N PHE A 260 -3.25 -4.24 -0.01
CA PHE A 260 -2.94 -3.68 -1.33
C PHE A 260 -1.47 -3.33 -1.46
N THR A 261 -0.92 -2.53 -0.52
CA THR A 261 0.49 -2.10 -0.55
C THR A 261 1.45 -3.28 -0.44
N ALA A 262 1.16 -4.25 0.43
CA ALA A 262 2.01 -5.44 0.59
C ALA A 262 2.09 -6.26 -0.71
N GLU A 263 0.96 -6.45 -1.40
CA GLU A 263 0.89 -7.15 -2.68
C GLU A 263 1.61 -6.40 -3.80
N VAL A 264 1.40 -5.10 -3.91
CA VAL A 264 2.11 -4.28 -4.89
C VAL A 264 3.61 -4.35 -4.67
N LEU A 265 4.07 -4.19 -3.44
CA LEU A 265 5.50 -4.27 -3.11
C LEU A 265 6.09 -5.63 -3.45
N LEU A 266 5.36 -6.71 -3.19
CA LEU A 266 5.80 -8.06 -3.56
C LEU A 266 5.93 -8.19 -5.08
N ARG A 267 4.91 -7.79 -5.84
CA ARG A 267 4.89 -7.86 -7.30
C ARG A 267 6.02 -7.05 -7.93
N GLN A 268 6.29 -5.86 -7.42
CA GLN A 268 7.41 -5.03 -7.87
C GLN A 268 8.76 -5.69 -7.51
N GLY A 269 8.90 -6.19 -6.28
CA GLY A 269 10.14 -6.83 -5.82
C GLY A 269 10.50 -8.11 -6.58
N VAL A 270 9.51 -8.90 -6.99
CA VAL A 270 9.73 -10.10 -7.82
C VAL A 270 9.71 -9.80 -9.32
N GLY A 271 9.31 -8.60 -9.74
CA GLY A 271 9.24 -8.18 -11.14
C GLY A 271 8.12 -8.87 -11.93
N SER A 272 7.07 -9.35 -11.26
CA SER A 272 5.94 -10.04 -11.89
C SER A 272 4.60 -9.57 -11.32
N TRP A 273 3.63 -9.40 -12.22
CA TRP A 273 2.24 -9.16 -11.87
C TRP A 273 1.37 -10.43 -11.99
N ASP A 274 1.99 -11.53 -12.32
CA ASP A 274 1.38 -12.86 -12.42
C ASP A 274 1.84 -13.71 -11.22
N LEU A 275 1.21 -13.51 -10.07
CA LEU A 275 1.50 -14.17 -8.79
C LEU A 275 0.27 -14.89 -8.25
#